data_2f7325904f39cc55a17aeaa82a809faa
#
_entry.id   2f7325904f39cc55a17aeaa82a809faa
#
_cell.length_a   1.000
_cell.length_b   1.000
_cell.length_c   1.000
_cell.angle_alpha   90.00
_cell.angle_beta   90.00
_cell.angle_gamma   90.00
#
_symmetry.space_group_name_H-M   'P 1'
#
loop_
_entity.id
_entity.type
_entity.pdbx_description
1 polymer ?
#
loop_
_entity_poly.entity_id
_entity_poly.type
_entity_poly.pdbx_seq_one_letter_code
_entity_poly.pdbx_strand_id
1 'polypeptide(L)'
;MKHDPHLLDDYIKHILAAIERIQRYCADANELAFLENDMLQDAVIRNFEVIGEASKNIDHKFPNFLKQHPSLPLIDAYEMRNALAHGYFKVDLEILWKTINNHLPDLQEQLKNLRN
;
A
#
# COMPACT_ATOMS: atom_id res chain seq x y z
N MET A 1 -25.60 -5.18 7.65
CA MET A 1 -24.87 -6.40 7.99
C MET A 1 -23.54 -6.01 8.67
N LYS A 2 -23.30 -6.58 9.84
CA LYS A 2 -22.02 -6.33 10.53
C LYS A 2 -20.96 -7.29 9.99
N HIS A 3 -19.83 -6.76 9.57
CA HIS A 3 -18.69 -7.57 9.16
C HIS A 3 -17.89 -8.00 10.38
N ASP A 4 -17.29 -9.19 10.28
CA ASP A 4 -16.46 -9.76 11.33
C ASP A 4 -15.25 -8.84 11.58
N PRO A 5 -14.99 -8.43 12.85
CA PRO A 5 -13.81 -7.64 13.19
C PRO A 5 -12.49 -8.31 12.80
N HIS A 6 -12.44 -9.64 12.77
CA HIS A 6 -11.24 -10.38 12.30
C HIS A 6 -10.95 -10.12 10.83
N LEU A 7 -11.98 -9.84 10.04
CA LEU A 7 -11.79 -9.51 8.63
C LEU A 7 -11.02 -8.19 8.46
N LEU A 8 -11.31 -7.18 9.29
CA LEU A 8 -10.57 -5.93 9.28
C LEU A 8 -9.09 -6.16 9.61
N ASP A 9 -8.82 -6.96 10.65
CA ASP A 9 -7.45 -7.29 11.02
C ASP A 9 -6.73 -8.03 9.88
N ASP A 10 -7.43 -8.92 9.19
CA ASP A 10 -6.86 -9.62 8.03
C ASP A 10 -6.46 -8.67 6.91
N TYR A 11 -7.30 -7.68 6.61
CA TYR A 11 -6.95 -6.68 5.61
C TYR A 11 -5.73 -5.85 6.03
N ILE A 12 -5.67 -5.48 7.30
CA ILE A 12 -4.51 -4.75 7.83
C ILE A 12 -3.25 -5.61 7.72
N LYS A 13 -3.33 -6.89 8.04
CA LYS A 13 -2.20 -7.83 7.89
C LYS A 13 -1.75 -7.93 6.43
N HIS A 14 -2.69 -7.97 5.49
CA HIS A 14 -2.36 -8.02 4.06
C HIS A 14 -1.58 -6.77 3.64
N ILE A 15 -2.01 -5.61 4.11
CA ILE A 15 -1.32 -4.35 3.80
C ILE A 15 0.09 -4.37 4.39
N LEU A 16 0.22 -4.74 5.67
CA LEU A 16 1.52 -4.77 6.34
C LEU A 16 2.48 -5.76 5.66
N ALA A 17 1.98 -6.93 5.26
CA ALA A 17 2.80 -7.92 4.57
C ALA A 17 3.27 -7.40 3.21
N ALA A 18 2.40 -6.71 2.48
CA ALA A 18 2.76 -6.13 1.18
C ALA A 18 3.82 -5.03 1.34
N ILE A 19 3.66 -4.16 2.35
CA ILE A 19 4.66 -3.12 2.64
C ILE A 19 6.02 -3.77 2.96
N GLU A 20 6.01 -4.79 3.79
CA GLU A 20 7.23 -5.50 4.17
C GLU A 20 7.92 -6.12 2.97
N ARG A 21 7.15 -6.72 2.04
CA ARG A 21 7.72 -7.26 0.80
C ARG A 21 8.37 -6.17 -0.04
N ILE A 22 7.70 -5.03 -0.21
CA ILE A 22 8.26 -3.91 -0.96
C ILE A 22 9.57 -3.44 -0.33
N GLN A 23 9.59 -3.28 0.99
CA GLN A 23 10.79 -2.84 1.70
C GLN A 23 11.93 -3.83 1.55
N ARG A 24 11.63 -5.13 1.62
CA ARG A 24 12.64 -6.18 1.45
C ARG A 24 13.19 -6.21 0.04
N TYR A 25 12.32 -6.09 -0.97
CA TYR A 25 12.75 -6.10 -2.38
C TYR A 25 13.63 -4.89 -2.71
N CYS A 26 13.36 -3.75 -2.08
CA CYS A 26 14.06 -2.50 -2.37
C CYS A 26 15.23 -2.24 -1.41
N ALA A 27 15.51 -3.15 -0.47
CA ALA A 27 16.48 -2.90 0.61
C ALA A 27 17.87 -2.51 0.11
N ASP A 28 18.31 -3.15 -0.97
CA ASP A 28 19.65 -2.91 -1.54
C ASP A 28 19.62 -2.03 -2.77
N ALA A 29 18.47 -1.45 -3.11
CA ALA A 29 18.32 -0.62 -4.30
C ALA A 29 18.35 0.86 -3.94
N ASN A 30 18.99 1.65 -4.81
CA ASN A 30 18.82 3.10 -4.81
C ASN A 30 17.83 3.47 -5.91
N GLU A 31 17.54 4.76 -6.05
CA GLU A 31 16.57 5.23 -7.06
C GLU A 31 16.97 4.80 -8.46
N LEU A 32 18.24 4.98 -8.84
CA LEU A 32 18.71 4.62 -10.19
C LEU A 32 18.53 3.12 -10.44
N ALA A 33 18.89 2.27 -9.48
CA ALA A 33 18.73 0.83 -9.61
C ALA A 33 17.26 0.45 -9.77
N PHE A 34 16.36 1.10 -9.02
CA PHE A 34 14.93 0.88 -9.16
C PHE A 34 14.42 1.28 -10.54
N LEU A 35 14.86 2.44 -11.04
CA LEU A 35 14.43 2.95 -12.35
C LEU A 35 14.91 2.09 -13.51
N GLU A 36 15.97 1.31 -13.31
CA GLU A 36 16.56 0.45 -14.34
C GLU A 36 16.17 -1.02 -14.22
N ASN A 37 15.36 -1.38 -13.23
CA ASN A 37 15.05 -2.79 -12.96
C ASN A 37 13.56 -3.08 -13.14
N ASP A 38 13.20 -3.57 -14.33
CA ASP A 38 11.81 -3.89 -14.67
C ASP A 38 11.20 -4.94 -13.74
N MET A 39 11.96 -5.96 -13.38
CA MET A 39 11.46 -7.02 -12.51
C MET A 39 11.14 -6.47 -11.11
N LEU A 40 12.01 -5.62 -10.59
CA LEU A 40 11.78 -4.98 -9.29
C LEU A 40 10.54 -4.08 -9.35
N GLN A 41 10.39 -3.30 -10.42
CA GLN A 41 9.23 -2.45 -10.62
C GLN A 41 7.94 -3.28 -10.63
N ASP A 42 7.92 -4.37 -11.36
CA ASP A 42 6.75 -5.24 -11.45
C ASP A 42 6.40 -5.86 -10.09
N ALA A 43 7.38 -6.29 -9.33
CA ALA A 43 7.17 -6.84 -8.00
C ALA A 43 6.59 -5.79 -7.03
N VAL A 44 7.10 -4.57 -7.10
CA VAL A 44 6.60 -3.45 -6.28
C VAL A 44 5.17 -3.10 -6.67
N ILE A 45 4.90 -2.97 -7.97
CA ILE A 45 3.56 -2.64 -8.47
C ILE A 45 2.55 -3.70 -8.04
N ARG A 46 2.90 -4.98 -8.11
CA ARG A 46 2.01 -6.05 -7.65
C ARG A 46 1.64 -5.89 -6.18
N ASN A 47 2.60 -5.50 -5.34
CA ASN A 47 2.32 -5.29 -3.93
C ASN A 47 1.53 -4.01 -3.65
N PHE A 48 1.69 -2.97 -4.45
CA PHE A 48 0.80 -1.81 -4.38
C PHE A 48 -0.63 -2.17 -4.74
N GLU A 49 -0.85 -3.09 -5.69
CA GLU A 49 -2.19 -3.59 -5.99
C GLU A 49 -2.80 -4.30 -4.77
N VAL A 50 -2.01 -5.08 -4.05
CA VAL A 50 -2.47 -5.74 -2.82
C VAL A 50 -2.87 -4.70 -1.77
N ILE A 51 -2.04 -3.69 -1.55
CA ILE A 51 -2.33 -2.62 -0.60
C ILE A 51 -3.62 -1.90 -0.98
N GLY A 52 -3.76 -1.53 -2.25
CA GLY A 52 -4.93 -0.80 -2.74
C GLY A 52 -6.21 -1.61 -2.64
N GLU A 53 -6.16 -2.90 -2.96
CA GLU A 53 -7.33 -3.77 -2.88
C GLU A 53 -7.79 -3.96 -1.43
N ALA A 54 -6.86 -4.18 -0.51
CA ALA A 54 -7.19 -4.28 0.90
C ALA A 54 -7.74 -2.95 1.44
N SER A 55 -7.16 -1.83 1.01
CA SER A 55 -7.63 -0.50 1.41
C SER A 55 -9.06 -0.24 0.92
N LYS A 56 -9.38 -0.63 -0.30
CA LYS A 56 -10.73 -0.55 -0.86
C LYS A 56 -11.72 -1.36 -0.02
N ASN A 57 -11.33 -2.58 0.35
CA ASN A 57 -12.19 -3.43 1.15
C ASN A 57 -12.44 -2.83 2.54
N ILE A 58 -11.44 -2.21 3.14
CA ILE A 58 -11.61 -1.53 4.42
C ILE A 58 -12.58 -0.36 4.28
N ASP A 59 -12.42 0.45 3.23
CA ASP A 59 -13.30 1.59 2.97
C ASP A 59 -14.75 1.15 2.80
N HIS A 60 -15.00 0.09 2.03
CA HIS A 60 -16.35 -0.37 1.73
C HIS A 60 -17.01 -1.12 2.89
N LYS A 61 -16.24 -1.91 3.63
CA LYS A 61 -16.79 -2.79 4.66
C LYS A 61 -16.71 -2.20 6.06
N PHE A 62 -15.77 -1.30 6.30
CA PHE A 62 -15.53 -0.70 7.62
C PHE A 62 -15.40 0.82 7.52
N PRO A 63 -16.42 1.53 6.97
CA PRO A 63 -16.32 2.97 6.77
C PRO A 63 -16.12 3.74 8.06
N ASN A 64 -16.66 3.26 9.18
CA ASN A 64 -16.48 3.92 10.47
C ASN A 64 -15.02 3.86 10.96
N PHE A 65 -14.31 2.79 10.62
CA PHE A 65 -12.90 2.68 10.95
C PHE A 65 -12.10 3.82 10.32
N LEU A 66 -12.35 4.12 9.04
CA LEU A 66 -11.66 5.22 8.38
C LEU A 66 -12.04 6.59 8.95
N LYS A 67 -13.30 6.76 9.36
CA LYS A 67 -13.75 8.00 10.00
C LYS A 67 -13.07 8.23 11.34
N GLN A 68 -12.77 7.16 12.07
CA GLN A 68 -12.08 7.22 13.34
C GLN A 68 -10.57 7.40 13.19
N HIS A 69 -10.03 7.12 12.00
CA HIS A 69 -8.60 7.22 11.71
C HIS A 69 -8.34 8.02 10.44
N PRO A 70 -8.70 9.33 10.45
CA PRO A 70 -8.62 10.14 9.23
C PRO A 70 -7.20 10.40 8.73
N SER A 71 -6.19 10.16 9.57
CA SER A 71 -4.80 10.32 9.15
C SER A 71 -4.25 9.13 8.37
N LEU A 72 -4.98 8.00 8.33
CA LEU A 72 -4.55 6.83 7.55
C LEU A 72 -4.73 7.10 6.06
N PRO A 73 -3.65 7.04 5.26
CA PRO A 73 -3.74 7.33 3.83
C PRO A 73 -4.19 6.12 2.99
N LEU A 74 -5.26 5.44 3.41
CA LEU A 74 -5.74 4.24 2.70
C LEU A 74 -6.41 4.60 1.38
N ILE A 75 -7.09 5.75 1.31
CA ILE A 75 -7.71 6.21 0.06
C ILE A 75 -6.63 6.53 -0.97
N ASP A 76 -5.53 7.15 -0.52
CA ASP A 76 -4.39 7.44 -1.40
C ASP A 76 -3.78 6.15 -1.95
N ALA A 77 -3.67 5.11 -1.12
CA ALA A 77 -3.17 3.81 -1.56
C ALA A 77 -4.10 3.18 -2.59
N TYR A 78 -5.41 3.30 -2.40
CA TYR A 78 -6.41 2.80 -3.33
C TYR A 78 -6.33 3.54 -4.67
N GLU A 79 -6.18 4.87 -4.65
CA GLU A 79 -6.05 5.67 -5.87
C GLU A 79 -4.76 5.32 -6.62
N MET A 80 -3.66 5.09 -5.92
CA MET A 80 -2.41 4.64 -6.53
C MET A 80 -2.61 3.30 -7.22
N ARG A 81 -3.27 2.34 -6.56
CA ARG A 81 -3.57 1.03 -7.15
C ARG A 81 -4.40 1.19 -8.42
N ASN A 82 -5.40 2.08 -8.42
CA ASN A 82 -6.23 2.30 -9.61
C ASN A 82 -5.43 2.89 -10.77
N ALA A 83 -4.57 3.84 -10.50
CA ALA A 83 -3.69 4.41 -11.52
C ALA A 83 -2.80 3.33 -12.15
N LEU A 84 -2.24 2.45 -11.34
CA LEU A 84 -1.38 1.36 -11.81
C LEU A 84 -2.19 0.33 -12.61
N ALA A 85 -3.40 -0.02 -12.15
CA ALA A 85 -4.22 -1.04 -12.78
C ALA A 85 -4.78 -0.59 -14.14
N HIS A 86 -5.00 0.69 -14.34
CA HIS A 86 -5.52 1.22 -15.60
C HIS A 86 -4.45 1.44 -16.66
N GLY A 87 -3.23 0.99 -16.41
CA GLY A 87 -2.19 1.00 -17.44
C GLY A 87 -1.77 2.39 -17.88
N TYR A 88 -1.82 3.35 -16.96
CA TYR A 88 -1.18 4.63 -17.21
C TYR A 88 0.33 4.39 -17.23
N PHE A 89 0.83 3.96 -18.40
CA PHE A 89 2.19 3.49 -18.63
C PHE A 89 3.27 4.52 -18.34
N LYS A 90 2.82 5.72 -18.02
CA LYS A 90 3.72 6.76 -17.54
C LYS A 90 3.52 6.99 -16.06
N VAL A 91 3.23 5.90 -15.32
CA VAL A 91 3.38 6.00 -13.88
C VAL A 91 4.79 6.50 -13.67
N ASP A 92 4.88 7.68 -13.15
CA ASP A 92 6.16 8.25 -12.85
C ASP A 92 6.83 7.37 -11.82
N LEU A 93 7.80 6.58 -12.28
CA LEU A 93 8.53 5.66 -11.40
C LEU A 93 9.25 6.42 -10.29
N GLU A 94 9.57 7.68 -10.52
CA GLU A 94 10.15 8.54 -9.49
C GLU A 94 9.13 8.80 -8.38
N ILE A 95 7.86 9.03 -8.74
CA ILE A 95 6.79 9.18 -7.73
C ILE A 95 6.62 7.89 -6.95
N LEU A 96 6.65 6.76 -7.64
CA LEU A 96 6.53 5.45 -7.00
C LEU A 96 7.68 5.23 -6.01
N TRP A 97 8.91 5.54 -6.40
CA TRP A 97 10.08 5.42 -5.54
C TRP A 97 9.97 6.32 -4.30
N LYS A 98 9.53 7.56 -4.48
CA LYS A 98 9.31 8.48 -3.36
C LYS A 98 8.22 7.96 -2.41
N THR A 99 7.16 7.39 -2.96
CA THR A 99 6.08 6.80 -2.15
C THR A 99 6.61 5.66 -1.28
N ILE A 100 7.44 4.79 -1.85
CA ILE A 100 8.05 3.68 -1.11
C ILE A 100 8.84 4.18 0.09
N ASN A 101 9.61 5.24 -0.10
CA ASN A 101 10.56 5.69 0.92
C ASN A 101 9.98 6.70 1.90
N ASN A 102 8.98 7.49 1.47
CA ASN A 102 8.46 8.59 2.28
C ASN A 102 7.08 8.32 2.88
N HIS A 103 6.26 7.49 2.25
CA HIS A 103 4.87 7.28 2.67
C HIS A 103 4.61 5.90 3.26
N LEU A 104 5.20 4.84 2.70
CA LEU A 104 4.96 3.50 3.20
C LEU A 104 5.44 3.29 4.65
N PRO A 105 6.60 3.83 5.07
CA PRO A 105 7.02 3.66 6.46
C PRO A 105 6.03 4.27 7.46
N ASP A 106 5.45 5.42 7.13
CA ASP A 106 4.45 6.08 7.97
C ASP A 106 3.16 5.26 8.06
N LEU A 107 2.67 4.79 6.92
CA LEU A 107 1.50 3.92 6.88
C LEU A 107 1.73 2.65 7.69
N GLN A 108 2.92 2.05 7.53
CA GLN A 108 3.29 0.85 8.26
C GLN A 108 3.24 1.08 9.76
N GLU A 109 3.84 2.17 10.23
CA GLU A 109 3.86 2.50 11.66
C GLU A 109 2.45 2.73 12.21
N GLN A 110 1.63 3.50 11.51
CA GLN A 110 0.26 3.75 11.93
C GLN A 110 -0.54 2.46 12.04
N LEU A 111 -0.44 1.57 11.06
CA LEU A 111 -1.17 0.31 11.07
C LEU A 111 -0.70 -0.64 12.17
N LYS A 112 0.61 -0.69 12.44
CA LYS A 112 1.15 -1.49 13.54
C LYS A 112 0.63 -0.99 14.88
N ASN A 113 0.56 0.32 15.08
CA ASN A 113 0.07 0.91 16.31
C ASN A 113 -1.40 0.58 16.57
N LEU A 114 -2.20 0.49 15.51
CA LEU A 114 -3.62 0.16 15.63
C LEU A 114 -3.87 -1.30 16.03
N ARG A 115 -2.91 -2.19 15.79
CA ARG A 115 -3.04 -3.62 16.13
C ARG A 115 -2.60 -3.93 17.54
N ASN A 116 -1.96 -3.02 18.22
CA ASN A 116 -1.47 -3.24 19.58
C ASN A 116 -2.54 -2.90 20.62
#